data_0446cbad783dfb16205d0321235b0eca
#
_entry.id   0446cbad783dfb16205d0321235b0eca
#
_cell.length_a   1.000
_cell.length_b   1.000
_cell.length_c   1.000
_cell.angle_alpha   90.00
_cell.angle_beta   90.00
_cell.angle_gamma   90.00
#
_symmetry.space_group_name_H-M   'P 1'
#
loop_
_entity.id
_entity.type
_entity.pdbx_description
1 polymer ?
#
loop_
_entity_poly.entity_id
_entity_poly.type
_entity_poly.pdbx_seq_one_letter_code
_entity_poly.pdbx_strand_id
1 'polypeptide(L)'
;LLTAAGDRLRLVEGDALKTPLWEMGSAPRRIVANLPYNIATTLLIQWLGQAQAFESMTLMFQREVAERITAQPGSSAYGRLSILTGWIADAAILFDIPPDAFVPAPKVTSSVVQIRPLAAPRFECDRKALEEVTRLAFGQRRKMLRVSLKPIGGEAMLEAAGIDPQCLSLIHI
;
A
#
# COMPACT_ATOMS: atom_id res chain seq x y z
N LEU A 1 16.42 18.22 -20.68
CA LEU A 1 15.57 17.01 -20.74
C LEU A 1 14.46 17.17 -21.78
N LEU A 2 13.64 18.23 -21.73
CA LEU A 2 12.55 18.47 -22.68
C LEU A 2 13.07 18.54 -24.13
N THR A 3 14.17 19.28 -24.36
CA THR A 3 14.78 19.41 -25.69
C THR A 3 15.30 18.11 -26.27
N ALA A 4 15.81 17.20 -25.41
CA ALA A 4 16.34 15.91 -25.83
C ALA A 4 15.26 14.83 -26.02
N ALA A 5 14.12 14.94 -25.32
CA ALA A 5 13.04 13.96 -25.36
C ALA A 5 12.02 14.23 -26.48
N GLY A 6 11.91 15.49 -26.96
CA GLY A 6 10.93 15.89 -27.97
C GLY A 6 9.50 15.51 -27.53
N ASP A 7 8.69 15.07 -28.49
CA ASP A 7 7.27 14.71 -28.25
C ASP A 7 7.06 13.47 -27.39
N ARG A 8 8.15 12.76 -27.00
CA ARG A 8 8.08 11.59 -26.11
C ARG A 8 7.93 11.94 -24.64
N LEU A 9 8.11 13.21 -24.27
CA LEU A 9 8.00 13.68 -22.90
C LEU A 9 6.97 14.81 -22.80
N ARG A 10 5.94 14.56 -22.00
CA ARG A 10 4.96 15.58 -21.59
C ARG A 10 5.20 15.94 -20.14
N LEU A 11 5.54 17.19 -19.87
CA LEU A 11 5.63 17.72 -18.51
C LEU A 11 4.26 18.20 -18.06
N VAL A 12 3.83 17.74 -16.88
CA VAL A 12 2.61 18.21 -16.22
C VAL A 12 2.99 18.72 -14.84
N GLU A 13 2.80 20.00 -14.61
CA GLU A 13 2.99 20.63 -13.31
C GLU A 13 1.69 20.52 -12.50
N GLY A 14 1.78 20.06 -11.24
CA GLY A 14 0.61 19.91 -10.39
C GLY A 14 0.88 19.18 -9.07
N ASP A 15 -0.14 19.14 -8.24
CA ASP A 15 -0.14 18.37 -6.99
C ASP A 15 -0.41 16.89 -7.32
N ALA A 16 0.55 16.02 -7.01
CA ALA A 16 0.44 14.59 -7.27
C ALA A 16 -0.78 13.93 -6.58
N LEU A 17 -1.20 14.45 -5.41
CA LEU A 17 -2.39 13.96 -4.71
C LEU A 17 -3.71 14.31 -5.41
N LYS A 18 -3.69 15.31 -6.28
CA LYS A 18 -4.87 15.78 -7.04
C LYS A 18 -4.83 15.37 -8.51
N THR A 19 -3.70 14.80 -8.96
CA THR A 19 -3.50 14.43 -10.37
C THR A 19 -3.97 13.00 -10.60
N PRO A 20 -5.01 12.78 -11.43
CA PRO A 20 -5.55 11.44 -11.70
C PRO A 20 -4.65 10.70 -12.71
N LEU A 21 -3.56 10.10 -12.25
CA LEU A 21 -2.59 9.41 -13.12
C LEU A 21 -3.23 8.26 -13.92
N TRP A 22 -4.31 7.67 -13.41
CA TRP A 22 -5.07 6.60 -14.09
C TRP A 22 -5.82 7.07 -15.34
N GLU A 23 -5.97 8.38 -15.53
CA GLU A 23 -6.59 9.00 -16.72
C GLU A 23 -5.54 9.53 -17.71
N MET A 24 -4.26 9.57 -17.31
CA MET A 24 -3.20 10.16 -18.12
C MET A 24 -2.58 9.13 -19.07
N GLY A 25 -2.31 9.58 -20.32
CA GLY A 25 -1.71 8.73 -21.33
C GLY A 25 -2.60 7.57 -21.78
N SER A 26 -2.03 6.65 -22.55
CA SER A 26 -2.69 5.43 -23.03
C SER A 26 -2.23 4.20 -22.24
N ALA A 27 -3.06 3.15 -22.20
CA ALA A 27 -2.65 1.85 -21.68
C ALA A 27 -1.61 1.18 -22.63
N PRO A 28 -0.68 0.37 -22.10
CA PRO A 28 -0.47 0.05 -20.69
C PRO A 28 0.22 1.19 -19.92
N ARG A 29 -0.29 1.52 -18.73
CA ARG A 29 0.29 2.57 -17.87
C ARG A 29 1.24 1.97 -16.84
N ARG A 30 2.40 2.57 -16.71
CA ARG A 30 3.39 2.21 -15.68
C ARG A 30 3.76 3.46 -14.88
N ILE A 31 3.82 3.33 -13.55
CA ILE A 31 4.30 4.39 -12.69
C ILE A 31 5.73 4.06 -12.28
N VAL A 32 6.65 5.01 -12.46
CA VAL A 32 8.01 4.95 -11.90
C VAL A 32 8.24 6.26 -11.15
N ALA A 33 8.38 6.19 -9.84
CA ALA A 33 8.45 7.42 -9.04
C ALA A 33 9.38 7.30 -7.82
N ASN A 34 10.15 8.38 -7.61
CA ASN A 34 10.76 8.72 -6.35
C ASN A 34 9.80 9.67 -5.62
N LEU A 35 9.11 9.19 -4.59
CA LEU A 35 8.04 9.91 -3.92
C LEU A 35 8.56 10.64 -2.67
N PRO A 36 8.08 11.86 -2.39
CA PRO A 36 8.28 12.47 -1.08
C PRO A 36 7.67 11.58 0.01
N TYR A 37 8.46 11.23 1.03
CA TYR A 37 8.09 10.23 2.04
C TYR A 37 6.79 10.54 2.78
N ASN A 38 6.51 11.83 3.03
CA ASN A 38 5.32 12.28 3.74
C ASN A 38 4.00 12.01 3.01
N ILE A 39 4.01 11.86 1.67
CA ILE A 39 2.81 11.59 0.86
C ILE A 39 2.84 10.22 0.17
N ALA A 40 3.96 9.52 0.20
CA ALA A 40 4.18 8.29 -0.55
C ALA A 40 3.12 7.21 -0.27
N THR A 41 2.80 6.97 1.01
CA THR A 41 1.78 6.00 1.40
C THR A 41 0.37 6.43 0.97
N THR A 42 0.06 7.72 1.06
CA THR A 42 -1.25 8.26 0.63
C THR A 42 -1.42 8.08 -0.87
N LEU A 43 -0.40 8.40 -1.67
CA LEU A 43 -0.40 8.18 -3.12
C LEU A 43 -0.57 6.70 -3.47
N LEU A 44 0.16 5.81 -2.79
CA LEU A 44 0.01 4.38 -3.01
C LEU A 44 -1.43 3.90 -2.77
N ILE A 45 -2.03 4.28 -1.64
CA ILE A 45 -3.41 3.89 -1.31
C ILE A 45 -4.40 4.42 -2.35
N GLN A 46 -4.19 5.64 -2.82
CA GLN A 46 -5.01 6.23 -3.89
C GLN A 46 -4.88 5.43 -5.19
N TRP A 47 -3.66 5.12 -5.63
CA TRP A 47 -3.41 4.36 -6.86
C TRP A 47 -3.87 2.91 -6.77
N LEU A 48 -3.76 2.26 -5.62
CA LEU A 48 -4.36 0.94 -5.38
C LEU A 48 -5.90 0.97 -5.53
N GLY A 49 -6.54 2.11 -5.31
CA GLY A 49 -7.97 2.30 -5.60
C GLY A 49 -8.32 2.25 -7.07
N GLN A 50 -7.33 2.45 -7.94
CA GLN A 50 -7.45 2.44 -9.39
C GLN A 50 -6.44 1.43 -9.99
N ALA A 51 -6.13 0.36 -9.26
CA ALA A 51 -5.05 -0.56 -9.59
C ALA A 51 -5.15 -1.09 -11.03
N GLN A 52 -6.36 -1.39 -11.48
CA GLN A 52 -6.63 -1.93 -12.83
C GLN A 52 -6.25 -0.98 -13.98
N ALA A 53 -6.05 0.32 -13.68
CA ALA A 53 -5.57 1.27 -14.67
C ALA A 53 -4.08 1.17 -14.95
N PHE A 54 -3.33 0.42 -14.14
CA PHE A 54 -1.88 0.31 -14.20
C PHE A 54 -1.43 -1.12 -14.48
N GLU A 55 -0.42 -1.27 -15.34
CA GLU A 55 0.29 -2.55 -15.54
C GLU A 55 1.26 -2.83 -14.39
N SER A 56 1.96 -1.78 -13.92
CA SER A 56 2.89 -1.88 -12.81
C SER A 56 3.20 -0.51 -12.18
N MET A 57 3.64 -0.55 -10.93
CA MET A 57 4.15 0.62 -10.22
C MET A 57 5.51 0.25 -9.62
N THR A 58 6.55 1.03 -9.91
CA THR A 58 7.91 0.91 -9.34
C THR A 58 8.18 2.16 -8.54
N LEU A 59 8.13 2.05 -7.22
CA LEU A 59 8.05 3.18 -6.32
C LEU A 59 9.14 3.08 -5.25
N MET A 60 9.70 4.23 -4.87
CA MET A 60 10.67 4.31 -3.79
C MET A 60 10.00 4.74 -2.49
N PHE A 61 10.28 4.01 -1.42
CA PHE A 61 9.80 4.27 -0.06
C PHE A 61 10.96 4.23 0.93
N GLN A 62 10.75 4.74 2.16
CA GLN A 62 11.59 4.38 3.28
C GLN A 62 11.52 2.86 3.50
N ARG A 63 12.62 2.23 3.90
CA ARG A 63 12.69 0.77 4.06
C ARG A 63 11.59 0.21 4.96
N GLU A 64 11.33 0.83 6.10
CA GLU A 64 10.24 0.42 7.00
C GLU A 64 8.87 0.40 6.28
N VAL A 65 8.60 1.40 5.44
CA VAL A 65 7.34 1.45 4.67
C VAL A 65 7.31 0.35 3.61
N ALA A 66 8.42 0.12 2.92
CA ALA A 66 8.55 -0.97 1.94
C ALA A 66 8.32 -2.35 2.59
N GLU A 67 8.91 -2.59 3.75
CA GLU A 67 8.69 -3.81 4.54
C GLU A 67 7.21 -3.98 4.92
N ARG A 68 6.52 -2.90 5.29
CA ARG A 68 5.09 -2.93 5.60
C ARG A 68 4.21 -3.15 4.37
N ILE A 69 4.61 -2.69 3.19
CA ILE A 69 3.88 -2.93 1.93
C ILE A 69 3.97 -4.41 1.55
N THR A 70 5.14 -5.03 1.72
CA THR A 70 5.45 -6.39 1.24
C THR A 70 5.34 -7.46 2.33
N ALA A 71 4.95 -7.07 3.55
CA ALA A 71 4.89 -7.97 4.70
C ALA A 71 3.92 -9.13 4.47
N GLN A 72 4.34 -10.31 4.92
CA GLN A 72 3.54 -11.52 4.90
C GLN A 72 2.85 -11.75 6.25
N PRO A 73 1.72 -12.47 6.29
CA PRO A 73 1.07 -12.88 7.54
C PRO A 73 2.06 -13.50 8.52
N GLY A 74 1.93 -13.18 9.81
CA GLY A 74 2.81 -13.65 10.87
C GLY A 74 4.09 -12.82 11.07
N SER A 75 4.42 -11.88 10.18
CA SER A 75 5.54 -10.96 10.38
C SER A 75 5.16 -9.75 11.23
N SER A 76 6.14 -9.17 11.95
CA SER A 76 5.90 -7.97 12.77
C SER A 76 5.50 -6.74 11.98
N ALA A 77 5.86 -6.67 10.70
CA ALA A 77 5.53 -5.57 9.79
C ALA A 77 4.12 -5.72 9.18
N TYR A 78 3.49 -6.90 9.32
CA TYR A 78 2.17 -7.16 8.75
C TYR A 78 1.09 -6.25 9.33
N GLY A 79 0.24 -5.70 8.48
CA GLY A 79 -0.80 -4.77 8.90
C GLY A 79 -1.64 -4.25 7.74
N ARG A 80 -2.34 -3.15 7.99
CA ARG A 80 -3.28 -2.54 7.04
C ARG A 80 -2.72 -2.38 5.63
N LEU A 81 -1.47 -1.90 5.53
CA LEU A 81 -0.86 -1.59 4.24
C LEU A 81 -0.57 -2.87 3.44
N SER A 82 -0.05 -3.91 4.09
CA SER A 82 0.17 -5.21 3.45
C SER A 82 -1.13 -5.88 3.03
N ILE A 83 -2.19 -5.78 3.83
CA ILE A 83 -3.50 -6.35 3.49
C ILE A 83 -4.10 -5.64 2.29
N LEU A 84 -4.15 -4.30 2.30
CA LEU A 84 -4.70 -3.52 1.18
C LEU A 84 -3.92 -3.74 -0.11
N THR A 85 -2.58 -3.78 -0.03
CA THR A 85 -1.74 -4.07 -1.19
C THR A 85 -1.94 -5.51 -1.65
N GLY A 86 -1.80 -6.49 -0.76
CA GLY A 86 -1.92 -7.91 -1.08
C GLY A 86 -3.30 -8.34 -1.55
N TRP A 87 -4.35 -7.61 -1.20
CA TRP A 87 -5.69 -7.87 -1.68
C TRP A 87 -5.82 -7.69 -3.20
N ILE A 88 -5.15 -6.67 -3.78
CA ILE A 88 -5.35 -6.26 -5.18
C ILE A 88 -4.08 -6.27 -6.02
N ALA A 89 -2.92 -6.52 -5.42
CA ALA A 89 -1.62 -6.50 -6.11
C ALA A 89 -0.63 -7.47 -5.48
N ASP A 90 0.36 -7.89 -6.26
CA ASP A 90 1.61 -8.46 -5.77
C ASP A 90 2.63 -7.34 -5.56
N ALA A 91 3.38 -7.40 -4.46
CA ALA A 91 4.41 -6.43 -4.15
C ALA A 91 5.71 -7.12 -3.69
N ALA A 92 6.84 -6.62 -4.18
CA ALA A 92 8.16 -7.12 -3.81
C ALA A 92 9.17 -5.97 -3.70
N ILE A 93 10.05 -6.02 -2.72
CA ILE A 93 11.24 -5.16 -2.66
C ILE A 93 12.23 -5.67 -3.71
N LEU A 94 12.67 -4.79 -4.61
CA LEU A 94 13.66 -5.11 -5.63
C LEU A 94 15.09 -4.96 -5.10
N PHE A 95 15.37 -3.83 -4.46
CA PHE A 95 16.66 -3.50 -3.87
C PHE A 95 16.56 -2.32 -2.91
N ASP A 96 17.59 -2.18 -2.07
CA ASP A 96 17.75 -1.06 -1.15
C ASP A 96 18.72 -0.02 -1.73
N ILE A 97 18.51 1.25 -1.35
CA ILE A 97 19.38 2.38 -1.70
C ILE A 97 19.85 3.02 -0.39
N PRO A 98 21.16 3.02 -0.13
CA PRO A 98 21.70 3.59 1.10
C PRO A 98 21.57 5.12 1.13
N PRO A 99 21.60 5.74 2.32
CA PRO A 99 21.43 7.18 2.48
C PRO A 99 22.45 8.03 1.72
N ASP A 100 23.68 7.57 1.59
CA ASP A 100 24.78 8.26 0.90
C ASP A 100 24.60 8.38 -0.63
N ALA A 101 23.66 7.62 -1.19
CA ALA A 101 23.27 7.77 -2.59
C ALA A 101 22.44 9.04 -2.89
N PHE A 102 22.09 9.83 -1.86
CA PHE A 102 21.26 11.02 -2.00
C PHE A 102 21.96 12.29 -1.52
N VAL A 103 21.60 13.41 -2.13
CA VAL A 103 22.04 14.75 -1.69
C VAL A 103 20.83 15.68 -1.58
N PRO A 104 20.48 16.14 -0.36
CA PRO A 104 21.03 15.75 0.94
C PRO A 104 20.68 14.32 1.33
N ALA A 105 21.55 13.68 2.10
CA ALA A 105 21.34 12.30 2.55
C ALA A 105 20.11 12.20 3.51
N PRO A 106 19.18 11.29 3.28
CA PRO A 106 18.11 11.00 4.22
C PRO A 106 18.66 10.30 5.47
N LYS A 107 17.88 10.29 6.56
CA LYS A 107 18.29 9.63 7.82
C LYS A 107 18.13 8.09 7.78
N VAL A 108 17.47 7.56 6.78
CA VAL A 108 17.08 6.14 6.68
C VAL A 108 17.32 5.60 5.28
N THR A 109 17.53 4.30 5.19
CA THR A 109 17.63 3.57 3.92
C THR A 109 16.31 3.67 3.16
N SER A 110 16.38 3.78 1.85
CA SER A 110 15.26 3.70 0.93
C SER A 110 15.20 2.31 0.29
N SER A 111 14.03 1.90 -0.13
CA SER A 111 13.85 0.64 -0.88
C SER A 111 12.97 0.90 -2.10
N VAL A 112 13.32 0.27 -3.21
CA VAL A 112 12.50 0.27 -4.42
C VAL A 112 11.57 -0.93 -4.39
N VAL A 113 10.28 -0.66 -4.48
CA VAL A 113 9.21 -1.67 -4.45
C VAL A 113 8.55 -1.72 -5.82
N GLN A 114 8.44 -2.93 -6.37
CA GLN A 114 7.60 -3.20 -7.52
C GLN A 114 6.24 -3.70 -7.05
N ILE A 115 5.17 -3.11 -7.61
CA ILE A 115 3.77 -3.47 -7.32
C ILE A 115 3.13 -3.79 -8.67
N ARG A 116 2.54 -4.97 -8.77
CA ARG A 116 1.84 -5.47 -9.97
C ARG A 116 0.39 -5.75 -9.62
N PRO A 117 -0.56 -4.96 -10.13
CA PRO A 117 -1.97 -5.24 -9.96
C PRO A 117 -2.35 -6.65 -10.42
N LEU A 118 -3.22 -7.30 -9.69
CA LEU A 118 -3.82 -8.58 -10.07
C LEU A 118 -4.95 -8.34 -11.07
N ALA A 119 -5.27 -9.33 -11.88
CA ALA A 119 -6.42 -9.26 -12.80
C ALA A 119 -7.76 -9.09 -12.07
N ALA A 120 -7.87 -9.63 -10.85
CA ALA A 120 -8.99 -9.46 -9.94
C ALA A 120 -8.49 -9.46 -8.49
N PRO A 121 -9.22 -8.87 -7.54
CA PRO A 121 -8.90 -8.99 -6.13
C PRO A 121 -8.84 -10.46 -5.68
N ARG A 122 -8.00 -10.78 -4.70
CA ARG A 122 -7.85 -12.16 -4.17
C ARG A 122 -9.14 -12.72 -3.57
N PHE A 123 -10.02 -11.85 -3.09
CA PHE A 123 -11.34 -12.19 -2.59
C PHE A 123 -12.28 -11.00 -2.80
N GLU A 124 -13.56 -11.31 -2.96
CA GLU A 124 -14.59 -10.29 -3.11
C GLU A 124 -14.93 -9.66 -1.77
N CYS A 125 -14.77 -8.36 -1.68
CA CYS A 125 -15.23 -7.57 -0.55
C CYS A 125 -15.40 -6.10 -0.94
N ASP A 126 -16.19 -5.38 -0.16
CA ASP A 126 -16.23 -3.92 -0.25
C ASP A 126 -14.92 -3.33 0.30
N ARG A 127 -14.29 -2.46 -0.49
CA ARG A 127 -13.02 -1.85 -0.11
C ARG A 127 -13.11 -1.04 1.18
N LYS A 128 -14.20 -0.28 1.38
CA LYS A 128 -14.37 0.53 2.59
C LYS A 128 -14.54 -0.35 3.82
N ALA A 129 -15.27 -1.47 3.67
CA ALA A 129 -15.38 -2.46 4.73
C ALA A 129 -14.02 -3.07 5.08
N LEU A 130 -13.19 -3.44 4.08
CA LEU A 130 -11.84 -3.95 4.31
C LEU A 130 -10.95 -2.91 5.01
N GLU A 131 -10.99 -1.66 4.58
CA GLU A 131 -10.24 -0.57 5.19
C GLU A 131 -10.67 -0.32 6.64
N GLU A 132 -11.97 -0.38 6.93
CA GLU A 132 -12.50 -0.18 8.29
C GLU A 132 -12.18 -1.36 9.22
N VAL A 133 -12.40 -2.61 8.78
CA VAL A 133 -12.03 -3.80 9.56
C VAL A 133 -10.56 -3.80 9.89
N THR A 134 -9.69 -3.56 8.89
CA THR A 134 -8.25 -3.55 9.12
C THR A 134 -7.80 -2.36 9.97
N ARG A 135 -8.46 -1.19 9.84
CA ARG A 135 -8.19 -0.02 10.70
C ARG A 135 -8.48 -0.34 12.17
N LEU A 136 -9.59 -0.97 12.46
CA LEU A 136 -9.99 -1.33 13.81
C LEU A 136 -9.12 -2.47 14.36
N ALA A 137 -8.95 -3.54 13.59
CA ALA A 137 -8.18 -4.71 14.00
C ALA A 137 -6.73 -4.34 14.33
N PHE A 138 -6.05 -3.55 13.50
CA PHE A 138 -4.65 -3.16 13.69
C PHE A 138 -4.47 -1.87 14.50
N GLY A 139 -5.53 -1.15 14.80
CA GLY A 139 -5.48 0.09 15.60
C GLY A 139 -5.16 -0.14 17.07
N GLN A 140 -5.51 -1.32 17.59
CA GLN A 140 -5.32 -1.67 19.01
C GLN A 140 -4.62 -3.04 19.14
N ARG A 141 -3.41 -3.13 18.60
CA ARG A 141 -2.63 -4.37 18.43
C ARG A 141 -2.48 -5.26 19.68
N ARG A 142 -2.60 -4.72 20.88
CA ARG A 142 -2.50 -5.46 22.16
C ARG A 142 -3.86 -5.83 22.75
N LYS A 143 -4.97 -5.53 22.08
CA LYS A 143 -6.32 -5.89 22.52
C LYS A 143 -6.81 -7.14 21.82
N MET A 144 -7.76 -7.83 22.45
CA MET A 144 -8.50 -8.92 21.80
C MET A 144 -9.32 -8.39 20.64
N LEU A 145 -9.49 -9.18 19.59
CA LEU A 145 -10.24 -8.79 18.39
C LEU A 145 -11.65 -8.32 18.70
N ARG A 146 -12.36 -9.01 19.62
CA ARG A 146 -13.71 -8.58 20.06
C ARG A 146 -13.77 -7.15 20.59
N VAL A 147 -12.69 -6.70 21.23
CA VAL A 147 -12.60 -5.33 21.75
C VAL A 147 -12.27 -4.34 20.64
N SER A 148 -11.31 -4.67 19.80
CA SER A 148 -10.88 -3.82 18.68
C SER A 148 -12.00 -3.63 17.66
N LEU A 149 -12.79 -4.69 17.38
CA LEU A 149 -13.87 -4.71 16.39
C LEU A 149 -15.24 -4.37 16.97
N LYS A 150 -15.34 -4.02 18.27
CA LYS A 150 -16.61 -3.65 18.92
C LYS A 150 -17.46 -2.63 18.13
N PRO A 151 -16.87 -1.59 17.48
CA PRO A 151 -17.65 -0.61 16.73
C PRO A 151 -18.42 -1.19 15.52
N ILE A 152 -18.03 -2.37 15.01
CA ILE A 152 -18.63 -2.99 13.81
C ILE A 152 -19.25 -4.37 14.08
N GLY A 153 -19.55 -4.68 15.34
CA GLY A 153 -20.23 -5.92 15.72
C GLY A 153 -19.45 -6.83 16.68
N GLY A 154 -18.15 -6.58 16.85
CA GLY A 154 -17.34 -7.25 17.88
C GLY A 154 -17.43 -8.77 17.86
N GLU A 155 -17.82 -9.34 18.98
CA GLU A 155 -17.88 -10.79 19.22
C GLU A 155 -18.82 -11.51 18.24
N ALA A 156 -20.04 -11.01 18.06
CA ALA A 156 -21.03 -11.63 17.16
C ALA A 156 -20.56 -11.71 15.70
N MET A 157 -19.83 -10.67 15.23
CA MET A 157 -19.26 -10.68 13.89
C MET A 157 -18.13 -11.70 13.75
N LEU A 158 -17.28 -11.83 14.76
CA LEU A 158 -16.18 -12.80 14.78
C LEU A 158 -16.67 -14.23 14.81
N GLU A 159 -17.68 -14.53 15.66
CA GLU A 159 -18.33 -15.82 15.72
C GLU A 159 -18.98 -16.22 14.39
N ALA A 160 -19.68 -15.27 13.74
CA ALA A 160 -20.27 -15.49 12.42
C ALA A 160 -19.20 -15.77 11.34
N ALA A 161 -17.99 -15.22 11.50
CA ALA A 161 -16.84 -15.49 10.64
C ALA A 161 -16.03 -16.74 11.03
N GLY A 162 -16.40 -17.44 12.11
CA GLY A 162 -15.66 -18.60 12.63
C GLY A 162 -14.31 -18.25 13.26
N ILE A 163 -14.15 -17.01 13.72
CA ILE A 163 -12.92 -16.51 14.34
C ILE A 163 -13.12 -16.43 15.85
N ASP A 164 -12.17 -16.98 16.63
CA ASP A 164 -12.19 -16.88 18.08
C ASP A 164 -12.12 -15.40 18.52
N PRO A 165 -13.14 -14.88 19.22
CA PRO A 165 -13.17 -13.50 19.69
C PRO A 165 -12.06 -13.12 20.68
N GLN A 166 -11.45 -14.14 21.33
CA GLN A 166 -10.38 -13.94 22.30
C GLN A 166 -8.98 -13.85 21.66
N CYS A 167 -8.86 -14.10 20.36
CA CYS A 167 -7.61 -13.91 19.65
C CYS A 167 -7.10 -12.48 19.81
N LEU A 168 -5.77 -12.35 20.02
CA LEU A 168 -5.11 -11.06 19.97
C LEU A 168 -4.97 -10.61 18.52
N SER A 169 -5.24 -9.35 18.28
CA SER A 169 -5.16 -8.72 16.94
C SER A 169 -3.79 -8.88 16.25
N LEU A 170 -2.72 -9.15 17.00
CA LEU A 170 -1.33 -9.19 16.49
C LEU A 170 -0.79 -10.60 16.23
N ILE A 171 -1.34 -11.60 16.88
CA ILE A 171 -0.69 -12.94 16.95
C ILE A 171 -1.40 -13.93 16.03
N HIS A 172 -2.62 -13.64 15.61
CA HIS A 172 -3.49 -14.59 14.92
C HIS A 172 -4.04 -14.07 13.57
N ILE A 173 -3.60 -12.87 13.13
CA ILE A 173 -3.97 -12.35 11.80
C ILE A 173 -2.81 -12.48 10.82
#